data_4d6a7b7d62cdb248ccfe00b595ddb6eb
#
_entry.id   4d6a7b7d62cdb248ccfe00b595ddb6eb
#
_cell.length_a   1.000
_cell.length_b   1.000
_cell.length_c   1.000
_cell.angle_alpha   90.00
_cell.angle_beta   90.00
_cell.angle_gamma   90.00
#
_symmetry.space_group_name_H-M   'P 1'
#
loop_
_entity.id
_entity.type
_entity.pdbx_description
1 polymer ?
#
loop_
_entity_poly.entity_id
_entity_poly.type
_entity_poly.pdbx_seq_one_letter_code
_entity_poly.pdbx_strand_id
1 'polypeptide(L)'
;MAVACAPSRYVLDVEMRHPSKAGIDLTGKNVTVVYGQEDVYPNDLFLESMAGGFASTIKDRCKDVVGDVNLCKLRSAQNYANRDSMLNLIVETGADVVFLLDKVELNGSSLSFIVKCYDAMYQGDKLQLFSGNSVVESTTGNVAVKTEGWDAGKTIAAAFEPLWKHEQYSLYYFESEDWYKALDKAEAFDWKEAMDVWMSLLQHSNDPLKHSCASYNIATACYMMGDYHLAARWLDNADKLADLIVSEGLRKRINARIK
;
A
#
# COMPACT_ATOMS: atom_id res chain seq x y z
N MET A 1 -23.79 -19.98 -41.44
CA MET A 1 -23.95 -19.06 -40.30
C MET A 1 -22.90 -19.44 -39.26
N ALA A 2 -21.90 -18.61 -39.06
CA ALA A 2 -20.94 -18.83 -37.95
C ALA A 2 -21.69 -18.48 -36.64
N VAL A 3 -21.92 -19.45 -35.81
CA VAL A 3 -22.36 -19.22 -34.43
C VAL A 3 -21.21 -18.48 -33.78
N ALA A 4 -21.33 -17.16 -33.57
CA ALA A 4 -20.40 -16.40 -32.77
C ALA A 4 -20.52 -16.96 -31.33
N CYS A 5 -19.55 -17.78 -30.92
CA CYS A 5 -19.47 -18.21 -29.52
C CYS A 5 -19.28 -16.95 -28.65
N ALA A 6 -20.24 -16.62 -27.81
CA ALA A 6 -20.10 -15.58 -26.84
C ALA A 6 -19.00 -15.96 -25.82
N PRO A 7 -18.18 -15.00 -25.38
CA PRO A 7 -17.18 -15.28 -24.36
C PRO A 7 -17.85 -15.61 -23.02
N SER A 8 -17.31 -16.60 -22.35
CA SER A 8 -17.62 -16.88 -20.95
C SER A 8 -16.73 -16.08 -20.03
N ARG A 9 -17.10 -15.94 -18.76
CA ARG A 9 -16.32 -15.23 -17.75
C ARG A 9 -16.00 -16.16 -16.59
N TYR A 10 -14.75 -16.17 -16.23
CA TYR A 10 -14.26 -16.74 -14.98
C TYR A 10 -14.06 -15.62 -13.96
N VAL A 11 -14.47 -15.82 -12.72
CA VAL A 11 -14.30 -14.84 -11.64
C VAL A 11 -13.21 -15.35 -10.71
N LEU A 12 -12.11 -14.62 -10.66
CA LEU A 12 -10.99 -14.89 -9.79
C LEU A 12 -11.14 -14.04 -8.52
N ASP A 13 -11.18 -14.70 -7.36
CA ASP A 13 -11.14 -14.03 -6.06
C ASP A 13 -9.70 -13.87 -5.61
N VAL A 14 -9.29 -12.64 -5.34
CA VAL A 14 -7.91 -12.30 -4.96
C VAL A 14 -7.92 -11.46 -3.69
N GLU A 15 -7.08 -11.82 -2.73
CA GLU A 15 -6.80 -10.94 -1.61
C GLU A 15 -5.70 -9.94 -2.02
N MET A 16 -6.09 -8.68 -2.18
CA MET A 16 -5.21 -7.61 -2.63
C MET A 16 -4.84 -6.68 -1.49
N ARG A 17 -3.55 -6.32 -1.46
CA ARG A 17 -3.05 -5.32 -0.54
C ARG A 17 -3.29 -3.92 -1.09
N HIS A 18 -3.84 -3.07 -0.26
CA HIS A 18 -4.07 -1.66 -0.53
C HIS A 18 -3.18 -0.80 0.38
N PRO A 19 -2.88 0.44 -0.03
CA PRO A 19 -2.27 1.41 0.86
C PRO A 19 -3.04 1.52 2.17
N SER A 20 -2.35 1.88 3.24
CA SER A 20 -2.94 2.12 4.56
C SER A 20 -4.08 3.15 4.51
N LYS A 21 -4.86 3.26 5.59
CA LYS A 21 -5.87 4.33 5.74
C LYS A 21 -5.28 5.73 5.61
N ALA A 22 -4.01 5.89 5.98
CA ALA A 22 -3.26 7.11 5.82
C ALA A 22 -2.80 7.37 4.37
N GLY A 23 -3.01 6.43 3.44
CA GLY A 23 -2.58 6.55 2.05
C GLY A 23 -1.08 6.30 1.82
N ILE A 24 -0.36 5.77 2.84
CA ILE A 24 1.06 5.46 2.76
C ILE A 24 1.23 4.00 2.41
N ASP A 25 2.11 3.72 1.44
CA ASP A 25 2.55 2.37 1.09
C ASP A 25 3.99 2.16 1.56
N LEU A 26 4.17 1.23 2.50
CA LEU A 26 5.46 0.89 3.10
C LEU A 26 6.16 -0.28 2.39
N THR A 27 5.65 -0.75 1.27
CA THR A 27 6.15 -1.93 0.57
C THR A 27 7.59 -1.77 0.12
N GLY A 28 8.46 -2.69 0.58
CA GLY A 28 9.88 -2.73 0.22
C GLY A 28 10.69 -1.56 0.74
N LYS A 29 10.14 -0.75 1.66
CA LYS A 29 10.78 0.45 2.19
C LYS A 29 11.36 0.22 3.57
N ASN A 30 12.53 0.81 3.81
CA ASN A 30 13.11 0.93 5.15
C ASN A 30 12.47 2.10 5.88
N VAL A 31 12.06 1.87 7.10
CA VAL A 31 11.31 2.84 7.91
C VAL A 31 12.14 3.26 9.12
N THR A 32 12.17 4.55 9.43
CA THR A 32 12.68 5.02 10.72
C THR A 32 11.61 5.82 11.45
N VAL A 33 11.36 5.44 12.70
CA VAL A 33 10.53 6.18 13.64
C VAL A 33 11.45 7.07 14.47
N VAL A 34 11.21 8.37 14.42
CA VAL A 34 12.05 9.39 15.05
C VAL A 34 11.25 10.11 16.13
N TYR A 35 11.86 10.34 17.28
CA TYR A 35 11.27 11.12 18.36
C TYR A 35 12.30 12.05 19.01
N GLY A 36 11.84 13.20 19.50
CA GLY A 36 12.68 14.15 20.21
C GLY A 36 12.92 13.76 21.66
N GLN A 37 13.95 14.33 22.27
CA GLN A 37 14.12 14.27 23.72
C GLN A 37 13.28 15.36 24.37
N GLU A 38 12.44 14.96 25.32
CA GLU A 38 11.73 15.88 26.21
C GLU A 38 12.49 15.97 27.54
N ASP A 39 12.67 17.19 28.05
CA ASP A 39 13.43 17.40 29.30
C ASP A 39 12.55 17.27 30.56
N VAL A 40 11.25 17.02 30.36
CA VAL A 40 10.28 17.00 31.46
C VAL A 40 9.67 15.60 31.63
N TYR A 41 9.96 14.97 32.78
CA TYR A 41 9.25 13.76 33.20
C TYR A 41 7.76 14.11 33.50
N PRO A 42 6.77 13.28 33.13
CA PRO A 42 6.89 11.95 32.52
C PRO A 42 6.93 11.92 30.99
N ASN A 43 6.97 13.07 30.34
CA ASN A 43 6.80 13.18 28.88
C ASN A 43 7.90 12.47 28.10
N ASP A 44 9.17 12.55 28.53
CA ASP A 44 10.27 11.85 27.84
C ASP A 44 10.06 10.32 27.85
N LEU A 45 9.68 9.78 29.01
CA LEU A 45 9.44 8.34 29.16
C LEU A 45 8.23 7.87 28.37
N PHE A 46 7.17 8.67 28.34
CA PHE A 46 5.97 8.41 27.57
C PHE A 46 6.28 8.42 26.06
N LEU A 47 6.96 9.45 25.59
CA LEU A 47 7.29 9.63 24.17
C LEU A 47 8.22 8.53 23.66
N GLU A 48 9.23 8.13 24.45
CA GLU A 48 10.11 7.00 24.12
C GLU A 48 9.31 5.69 23.97
N SER A 49 8.42 5.41 24.92
CA SER A 49 7.58 4.22 24.89
C SER A 49 6.58 4.26 23.73
N MET A 50 6.00 5.41 23.44
CA MET A 50 5.11 5.62 22.30
C MET A 50 5.84 5.37 20.97
N ALA A 51 7.05 5.88 20.83
CA ALA A 51 7.86 5.65 19.64
C ALA A 51 8.22 4.16 19.48
N GLY A 52 8.54 3.50 20.60
CA GLY A 52 8.80 2.05 20.63
C GLY A 52 7.58 1.23 20.23
N GLY A 53 6.41 1.53 20.78
CA GLY A 53 5.13 0.88 20.44
C GLY A 53 4.74 1.09 18.98
N PHE A 54 4.97 2.30 18.45
CA PHE A 54 4.76 2.62 17.05
C PHE A 54 5.68 1.78 16.15
N ALA A 55 7.00 1.82 16.38
CA ALA A 55 7.98 1.09 15.57
C ALA A 55 7.75 -0.42 15.61
N SER A 56 7.49 -0.98 16.82
CA SER A 56 7.18 -2.41 16.97
C SER A 56 5.95 -2.81 16.18
N THR A 57 4.89 -2.00 16.22
CA THR A 57 3.65 -2.31 15.51
C THR A 57 3.85 -2.27 13.99
N ILE A 58 4.57 -1.29 13.46
CA ILE A 58 4.91 -1.26 12.03
C ILE A 58 5.72 -2.52 11.66
N LYS A 59 6.72 -2.86 12.46
CA LYS A 59 7.54 -4.06 12.23
C LYS A 59 6.73 -5.36 12.24
N ASP A 60 5.83 -5.52 13.20
CA ASP A 60 5.10 -6.77 13.40
C ASP A 60 3.93 -6.92 12.40
N ARG A 61 3.21 -5.82 12.13
CA ARG A 61 2.02 -5.81 11.27
C ARG A 61 2.35 -5.69 9.78
N CYS A 62 3.52 -5.15 9.46
CA CYS A 62 3.99 -4.99 8.09
C CYS A 62 5.18 -5.90 7.75
N LYS A 63 5.51 -6.89 8.59
CA LYS A 63 6.72 -7.73 8.49
C LYS A 63 6.96 -8.35 7.11
N ASP A 64 5.87 -8.70 6.40
CA ASP A 64 5.95 -9.35 5.09
C ASP A 64 6.10 -8.35 3.94
N VAL A 65 6.13 -7.05 4.23
CA VAL A 65 6.08 -6.00 3.21
C VAL A 65 7.09 -4.88 3.44
N VAL A 66 7.38 -4.53 4.70
CA VAL A 66 8.35 -3.49 5.07
C VAL A 66 9.77 -4.07 5.09
N GLY A 67 10.77 -3.23 4.80
CA GLY A 67 12.17 -3.56 5.03
C GLY A 67 12.54 -3.45 6.52
N ASP A 68 13.66 -2.83 6.83
CA ASP A 68 14.07 -2.60 8.21
C ASP A 68 13.23 -1.50 8.85
N VAL A 69 12.88 -1.70 10.15
CA VAL A 69 12.22 -0.70 10.98
C VAL A 69 13.14 -0.32 12.12
N ASN A 70 13.58 0.93 12.10
CA ASN A 70 14.52 1.48 13.08
C ASN A 70 13.84 2.53 13.97
N LEU A 71 14.40 2.71 15.17
CA LEU A 71 14.01 3.73 16.13
C LEU A 71 15.18 4.69 16.36
N CYS A 72 14.95 6.00 16.22
CA CYS A 72 15.97 7.02 16.38
C CYS A 72 15.54 8.11 17.36
N LYS A 73 16.35 8.38 18.38
CA LYS A 73 16.15 9.48 19.32
C LYS A 73 16.99 10.69 18.90
N LEU A 74 16.32 11.83 18.70
CA LEU A 74 17.01 13.10 18.43
C LEU A 74 17.57 13.70 19.72
N ARG A 75 18.82 14.14 19.68
CA ARG A 75 19.52 14.71 20.84
C ARG A 75 19.25 16.21 21.07
N SER A 76 18.65 16.89 20.10
CA SER A 76 18.34 18.31 20.20
C SER A 76 16.98 18.59 19.59
N ALA A 77 16.27 19.59 20.13
CA ALA A 77 15.03 20.12 19.57
C ALA A 77 15.31 20.90 18.28
N GLN A 78 15.78 20.23 17.23
CA GLN A 78 15.88 20.82 15.92
C GLN A 78 14.45 20.99 15.35
N ASN A 79 14.22 22.10 14.67
CA ASN A 79 12.93 22.34 14.05
C ASN A 79 12.80 21.55 12.75
N TYR A 80 12.20 20.38 12.80
CA TYR A 80 11.86 19.55 11.63
C TYR A 80 10.51 19.96 11.04
N ALA A 81 10.29 21.27 10.88
CA ALA A 81 9.02 21.83 10.45
C ALA A 81 8.78 21.73 8.94
N ASN A 82 9.83 21.50 8.16
CA ASN A 82 9.78 21.56 6.71
C ASN A 82 10.34 20.29 6.05
N ARG A 83 10.11 20.18 4.74
CA ARG A 83 10.55 19.08 3.90
C ARG A 83 12.07 18.85 3.96
N ASP A 84 12.87 19.92 3.91
CA ASP A 84 14.33 19.80 3.83
C ASP A 84 14.90 19.20 5.12
N SER A 85 14.32 19.53 6.27
CA SER A 85 14.67 18.92 7.55
C SER A 85 14.33 17.42 7.60
N MET A 86 13.19 17.03 7.03
CA MET A 86 12.81 15.63 6.94
C MET A 86 13.68 14.86 5.94
N LEU A 87 14.10 15.50 4.85
CA LEU A 87 15.04 14.91 3.90
C LEU A 87 16.41 14.66 4.56
N ASN A 88 16.87 15.56 5.42
CA ASN A 88 18.09 15.34 6.20
C ASN A 88 17.98 14.11 7.11
N LEU A 89 16.81 13.90 7.75
CA LEU A 89 16.57 12.69 8.53
C LEU A 89 16.60 11.42 7.67
N ILE A 90 16.08 11.45 6.45
CA ILE A 90 16.20 10.35 5.48
C ILE A 90 17.69 10.02 5.24
N VAL A 91 18.50 11.05 4.94
CA VAL A 91 19.92 10.87 4.67
C VAL A 91 20.68 10.36 5.90
N GLU A 92 20.40 10.92 7.08
CA GLU A 92 21.07 10.56 8.33
C GLU A 92 20.70 9.14 8.79
N THR A 93 19.46 8.70 8.57
CA THR A 93 18.97 7.40 9.03
C THR A 93 19.09 6.29 7.98
N GLY A 94 19.32 6.64 6.70
CA GLY A 94 19.32 5.70 5.59
C GLY A 94 17.95 5.06 5.31
N ALA A 95 16.87 5.69 5.79
CA ALA A 95 15.51 5.20 5.60
C ALA A 95 14.92 5.69 4.27
N ASP A 96 13.90 4.98 3.77
CA ASP A 96 13.09 5.43 2.65
C ASP A 96 11.87 6.24 3.14
N VAL A 97 11.39 5.91 4.36
CA VAL A 97 10.27 6.58 5.02
C VAL A 97 10.66 6.95 6.45
N VAL A 98 10.43 8.21 6.82
CA VAL A 98 10.60 8.70 8.19
C VAL A 98 9.26 9.09 8.77
N PHE A 99 8.95 8.53 9.95
CA PHE A 99 7.89 8.99 10.83
C PHE A 99 8.48 9.77 11.99
N LEU A 100 8.22 11.07 12.06
CA LEU A 100 8.63 11.91 13.17
C LEU A 100 7.45 12.16 14.12
N LEU A 101 7.57 11.72 15.37
CA LEU A 101 6.68 12.09 16.46
C LEU A 101 7.05 13.51 16.91
N ASP A 102 6.40 14.51 16.32
CA ASP A 102 6.84 15.92 16.46
C ASP A 102 6.28 16.58 17.70
N LYS A 103 4.96 16.58 17.85
CA LYS A 103 4.30 17.16 19.01
C LYS A 103 3.48 16.09 19.71
N VAL A 104 3.91 15.76 20.90
CA VAL A 104 3.17 14.86 21.79
C VAL A 104 2.95 15.57 23.11
N GLU A 105 1.71 15.95 23.35
CA GLU A 105 1.31 16.71 24.55
C GLU A 105 0.35 15.87 25.37
N LEU A 106 0.75 15.58 26.60
CA LEU A 106 -0.04 14.84 27.57
C LEU A 106 -0.58 15.80 28.64
N ASN A 107 -1.87 16.07 28.61
CA ASN A 107 -2.57 16.94 29.55
C ASN A 107 -3.55 16.13 30.41
N GLY A 108 -3.12 15.70 31.59
CA GLY A 108 -3.88 14.79 32.43
C GLY A 108 -4.07 13.44 31.72
N SER A 109 -5.29 13.08 31.38
CA SER A 109 -5.63 11.87 30.60
C SER A 109 -5.80 12.13 29.10
N SER A 110 -5.64 13.37 28.63
CA SER A 110 -5.77 13.71 27.22
C SER A 110 -4.42 13.75 26.54
N LEU A 111 -4.25 12.96 25.48
CA LEU A 111 -3.08 12.93 24.64
C LEU A 111 -3.42 13.60 23.30
N SER A 112 -2.68 14.62 22.92
CA SER A 112 -2.67 15.14 21.56
C SER A 112 -1.32 14.90 20.90
N PHE A 113 -1.33 14.61 19.60
CA PHE A 113 -0.11 14.29 18.87
C PHE A 113 -0.14 14.77 17.41
N ILE A 114 1.06 15.01 16.89
CA ILE A 114 1.31 15.22 15.46
C ILE A 114 2.43 14.26 15.04
N VAL A 115 2.11 13.45 14.03
CA VAL A 115 3.09 12.60 13.36
C VAL A 115 3.35 13.21 11.98
N LYS A 116 4.60 13.54 11.69
CA LYS A 116 5.05 13.93 10.36
C LYS A 116 5.58 12.70 9.66
N CYS A 117 5.14 12.47 8.43
CA CYS A 117 5.64 11.41 7.59
C CYS A 117 6.24 11.99 6.32
N TYR A 118 7.45 11.56 6.00
CA TYR A 118 8.08 11.86 4.73
C TYR A 118 8.51 10.55 4.06
N ASP A 119 8.01 10.35 2.84
CA ASP A 119 8.32 9.20 2.00
C ASP A 119 9.16 9.69 0.82
N ALA A 120 10.46 9.33 0.81
CA ALA A 120 11.40 9.76 -0.22
C ALA A 120 11.12 9.13 -1.59
N MET A 121 10.40 8.00 -1.61
CA MET A 121 10.04 7.27 -2.83
C MET A 121 8.68 7.70 -3.40
N TYR A 122 7.96 8.58 -2.71
CA TYR A 122 6.63 9.01 -3.14
C TYR A 122 6.70 10.07 -4.25
N GLN A 123 6.02 9.80 -5.35
CA GLN A 123 5.88 10.76 -6.44
C GLN A 123 5.02 11.95 -6.01
N GLY A 124 5.60 13.05 -5.68
CA GLY A 124 4.89 14.24 -5.21
C GLY A 124 5.59 14.95 -4.07
N ASP A 125 6.56 14.30 -3.47
CA ASP A 125 7.55 14.91 -2.58
C ASP A 125 6.91 15.81 -1.50
N LYS A 126 5.88 15.28 -0.84
CA LYS A 126 5.10 16.01 0.14
C LYS A 126 5.33 15.48 1.55
N LEU A 127 5.58 16.39 2.47
CA LEU A 127 5.48 16.13 3.90
C LEU A 127 4.01 15.90 4.25
N GLN A 128 3.70 14.73 4.79
CA GLN A 128 2.35 14.39 5.25
C GLN A 128 2.25 14.61 6.76
N LEU A 129 1.15 15.20 7.20
CA LEU A 129 0.88 15.48 8.61
C LEU A 129 -0.33 14.68 9.07
N PHE A 130 -0.16 13.95 10.15
CA PHE A 130 -1.22 13.21 10.82
C PHE A 130 -1.36 13.73 12.24
N SER A 131 -2.55 14.13 12.63
CA SER A 131 -2.84 14.57 13.99
C SER A 131 -4.01 13.80 14.58
N GLY A 132 -4.01 13.64 15.87
CA GLY A 132 -5.10 13.00 16.57
C GLY A 132 -5.07 13.30 18.05
N ASN A 133 -6.15 12.87 18.71
CA ASN A 133 -6.28 12.87 20.15
C ASN A 133 -6.63 11.48 20.64
N SER A 134 -6.14 11.10 21.81
CA SER A 134 -6.42 9.85 22.48
C SER A 134 -6.60 10.08 23.98
N VAL A 135 -7.11 9.08 24.67
CA VAL A 135 -7.23 9.08 26.13
C VAL A 135 -6.22 8.11 26.69
N VAL A 136 -5.51 8.53 27.72
CA VAL A 136 -4.51 7.75 28.44
C VAL A 136 -5.09 7.43 29.82
N GLU A 137 -5.20 6.16 30.17
CA GLU A 137 -5.92 5.75 31.39
C GLU A 137 -5.16 6.11 32.67
N SER A 138 -3.81 6.04 32.67
CA SER A 138 -3.00 6.36 33.83
C SER A 138 -1.62 6.90 33.47
N THR A 139 -1.25 7.98 34.14
CA THR A 139 0.08 8.60 34.03
C THR A 139 0.87 8.58 35.33
N THR A 140 0.43 7.78 36.31
CA THR A 140 1.08 7.67 37.62
C THR A 140 1.98 6.44 37.70
N GLY A 141 3.27 6.70 37.96
CA GLY A 141 4.30 5.67 38.04
C GLY A 141 4.91 5.26 36.71
N ASN A 142 6.18 4.93 36.73
CA ASN A 142 6.98 4.66 35.50
C ASN A 142 6.44 3.51 34.65
N VAL A 143 5.91 2.47 35.28
CA VAL A 143 5.35 1.30 34.57
C VAL A 143 4.08 1.69 33.83
N ALA A 144 3.19 2.40 34.48
CA ALA A 144 1.94 2.87 33.86
C ALA A 144 2.24 3.82 32.68
N VAL A 145 3.12 4.80 32.87
CA VAL A 145 3.54 5.74 31.81
C VAL A 145 4.10 5.00 30.60
N LYS A 146 4.95 3.99 30.82
CA LYS A 146 5.51 3.18 29.72
C LYS A 146 4.45 2.37 28.99
N THR A 147 3.55 1.73 29.73
CA THR A 147 2.49 0.89 29.14
C THR A 147 1.55 1.74 28.29
N GLU A 148 1.10 2.85 28.84
CA GLU A 148 0.19 3.77 28.15
C GLU A 148 0.85 4.42 26.91
N GLY A 149 2.11 4.82 27.04
CA GLY A 149 2.87 5.32 25.87
C GLY A 149 2.98 4.26 24.78
N TRP A 150 3.34 3.03 25.15
CA TRP A 150 3.43 1.91 24.22
C TRP A 150 2.10 1.63 23.49
N ASP A 151 1.00 1.57 24.23
CA ASP A 151 -0.32 1.31 23.66
C ASP A 151 -0.83 2.48 22.80
N ALA A 152 -0.52 3.72 23.17
CA ALA A 152 -0.76 4.88 22.33
C ALA A 152 -0.01 4.79 21.00
N GLY A 153 1.27 4.39 21.05
CA GLY A 153 2.08 4.18 19.85
C GLY A 153 1.50 3.10 18.92
N LYS A 154 1.07 1.98 19.48
CA LYS A 154 0.38 0.91 18.73
C LYS A 154 -0.90 1.41 18.05
N THR A 155 -1.70 2.17 18.78
CA THR A 155 -2.98 2.72 18.28
C THR A 155 -2.74 3.66 17.09
N ILE A 156 -1.74 4.53 17.17
CA ILE A 156 -1.40 5.45 16.09
C ILE A 156 -0.84 4.70 14.88
N ALA A 157 0.04 3.71 15.12
CA ALA A 157 0.65 2.91 14.05
C ALA A 157 -0.41 2.14 13.21
N ALA A 158 -1.53 1.76 13.80
CA ALA A 158 -2.61 1.08 13.11
C ALA A 158 -3.20 1.87 11.92
N ALA A 159 -3.05 3.20 11.89
CA ALA A 159 -3.45 4.02 10.75
C ALA A 159 -2.56 3.79 9.50
N PHE A 160 -1.37 3.27 9.70
CA PHE A 160 -0.35 3.05 8.66
C PHE A 160 -0.23 1.58 8.23
N GLU A 161 -1.03 0.69 8.83
CA GLU A 161 -1.09 -0.71 8.42
C GLU A 161 -1.71 -0.85 7.02
N PRO A 162 -1.14 -1.71 6.16
CA PRO A 162 -1.75 -2.01 4.87
C PRO A 162 -3.14 -2.64 5.05
N LEU A 163 -4.03 -2.33 4.14
CA LEU A 163 -5.37 -2.91 4.13
C LEU A 163 -5.42 -4.10 3.18
N TRP A 164 -5.83 -5.26 3.67
CA TRP A 164 -6.14 -6.41 2.83
C TRP A 164 -7.62 -6.38 2.46
N LYS A 165 -7.91 -6.52 1.17
CA LYS A 165 -9.28 -6.56 0.65
C LYS A 165 -9.43 -7.72 -0.32
N HIS A 166 -10.53 -8.45 -0.17
CA HIS A 166 -10.95 -9.40 -1.19
C HIS A 166 -11.52 -8.63 -2.38
N GLU A 167 -10.97 -8.88 -3.54
CA GLU A 167 -11.40 -8.29 -4.80
C GLU A 167 -11.66 -9.37 -5.83
N GLN A 168 -12.67 -9.13 -6.66
CA GLN A 168 -13.04 -10.02 -7.75
C GLN A 168 -12.56 -9.43 -9.07
N TYR A 169 -11.94 -10.28 -9.88
CA TYR A 169 -11.50 -9.98 -11.22
C TYR A 169 -12.11 -10.95 -12.20
N SER A 170 -12.64 -10.45 -13.29
CA SER A 170 -13.16 -11.30 -14.35
C SER A 170 -12.08 -11.57 -15.37
N LEU A 171 -12.02 -12.79 -15.86
CA LEU A 171 -11.22 -13.19 -17.00
C LEU A 171 -12.15 -13.76 -18.06
N TYR A 172 -11.96 -13.38 -19.29
CA TYR A 172 -12.74 -13.90 -20.42
C TYR A 172 -12.12 -15.17 -20.98
N TYR A 173 -12.95 -16.09 -21.42
CA TYR A 173 -12.50 -17.29 -22.12
C TYR A 173 -13.51 -17.77 -23.13
N PHE A 174 -13.04 -18.60 -24.06
CA PHE A 174 -13.84 -19.34 -25.03
C PHE A 174 -13.57 -20.83 -24.83
N GLU A 175 -14.48 -21.67 -25.26
CA GLU A 175 -14.35 -23.13 -25.15
C GLU A 175 -13.26 -23.65 -26.09
N SER A 176 -12.00 -23.57 -25.67
CA SER A 176 -10.87 -24.20 -26.35
C SER A 176 -9.71 -24.43 -25.37
N GLU A 177 -8.84 -25.38 -25.69
CA GLU A 177 -7.74 -25.83 -24.86
C GLU A 177 -6.81 -24.66 -24.45
N ASP A 178 -6.43 -23.80 -25.40
CA ASP A 178 -5.53 -22.68 -25.13
C ASP A 178 -6.15 -21.65 -24.15
N TRP A 179 -7.46 -21.38 -24.26
CA TRP A 179 -8.14 -20.48 -23.33
C TRP A 179 -8.19 -21.07 -21.93
N TYR A 180 -8.47 -22.36 -21.78
CA TYR A 180 -8.45 -23.03 -20.48
C TYR A 180 -7.05 -23.06 -19.91
N LYS A 181 -6.02 -23.37 -20.70
CA LYS A 181 -4.63 -23.33 -20.28
C LYS A 181 -4.23 -21.98 -19.73
N ALA A 182 -4.66 -20.89 -20.37
CA ALA A 182 -4.38 -19.55 -19.88
C ALA A 182 -5.09 -19.24 -18.55
N LEU A 183 -6.34 -19.72 -18.38
CA LEU A 183 -7.08 -19.58 -17.13
C LEU A 183 -6.41 -20.38 -15.99
N ASP A 184 -6.00 -21.62 -16.22
CA ASP A 184 -5.31 -22.44 -15.23
C ASP A 184 -4.03 -21.77 -14.73
N LYS A 185 -3.29 -21.11 -15.66
CA LYS A 185 -2.11 -20.31 -15.30
C LYS A 185 -2.46 -19.08 -14.47
N ALA A 186 -3.51 -18.36 -14.83
CA ALA A 186 -3.99 -17.20 -14.09
C ALA A 186 -4.51 -17.57 -12.70
N GLU A 187 -5.19 -18.70 -12.55
CA GLU A 187 -5.65 -19.25 -11.27
C GLU A 187 -4.48 -19.65 -10.36
N ALA A 188 -3.39 -20.14 -10.94
CA ALA A 188 -2.15 -20.42 -10.24
C ALA A 188 -1.31 -19.16 -9.96
N PHE A 189 -1.77 -17.96 -10.33
CA PHE A 189 -1.04 -16.69 -10.27
C PHE A 189 0.24 -16.63 -11.13
N ASP A 190 0.40 -17.56 -12.08
CA ASP A 190 1.47 -17.57 -13.09
C ASP A 190 1.17 -16.57 -14.21
N TRP A 191 1.09 -15.30 -13.86
CA TRP A 191 0.65 -14.23 -14.77
C TRP A 191 1.46 -14.11 -16.06
N LYS A 192 2.77 -14.34 -16.00
CA LYS A 192 3.64 -14.30 -17.18
C LYS A 192 3.28 -15.41 -18.17
N GLU A 193 3.12 -16.64 -17.69
CA GLU A 193 2.76 -17.76 -18.54
C GLU A 193 1.32 -17.63 -19.09
N ALA A 194 0.38 -17.10 -18.27
CA ALA A 194 -0.96 -16.79 -18.75
C ALA A 194 -0.93 -15.76 -19.88
N MET A 195 -0.14 -14.68 -19.72
CA MET A 195 0.04 -13.65 -20.76
C MET A 195 0.63 -14.23 -22.05
N ASP A 196 1.64 -15.10 -21.96
CA ASP A 196 2.26 -15.70 -23.14
C ASP A 196 1.23 -16.51 -23.97
N VAL A 197 0.33 -17.24 -23.29
CA VAL A 197 -0.77 -17.95 -23.97
C VAL A 197 -1.75 -16.97 -24.60
N TRP A 198 -2.20 -15.92 -23.90
CA TRP A 198 -3.10 -14.92 -24.47
C TRP A 198 -2.46 -14.14 -25.63
N MET A 199 -1.16 -13.83 -25.54
CA MET A 199 -0.40 -13.22 -26.66
C MET A 199 -0.34 -14.12 -27.88
N SER A 200 -0.17 -15.45 -27.68
CA SER A 200 -0.23 -16.42 -28.76
C SER A 200 -1.63 -16.46 -29.41
N LEU A 201 -2.69 -16.40 -28.61
CA LEU A 201 -4.07 -16.34 -29.11
C LEU A 201 -4.33 -15.09 -30.01
N LEU A 202 -3.73 -13.94 -29.66
CA LEU A 202 -3.80 -12.75 -30.49
C LEU A 202 -3.16 -12.94 -31.88
N GLN A 203 -2.10 -13.77 -31.95
CA GLN A 203 -1.42 -14.03 -33.24
C GLN A 203 -2.16 -15.01 -34.14
N HIS A 204 -2.95 -15.91 -33.55
CA HIS A 204 -3.60 -17.01 -34.28
C HIS A 204 -5.10 -16.79 -34.53
N SER A 205 -5.68 -15.67 -34.12
CA SER A 205 -7.08 -15.34 -34.35
C SER A 205 -7.19 -14.01 -35.11
N ASN A 206 -8.19 -13.89 -35.98
CA ASN A 206 -8.60 -12.63 -36.61
C ASN A 206 -9.96 -12.13 -36.08
N ASP A 207 -10.48 -12.74 -35.02
CA ASP A 207 -11.76 -12.38 -34.42
C ASP A 207 -11.57 -11.18 -33.46
N PRO A 208 -12.16 -10.01 -33.76
CA PRO A 208 -12.01 -8.82 -32.94
C PRO A 208 -12.49 -9.01 -31.48
N LEU A 209 -13.52 -9.82 -31.25
CA LEU A 209 -14.04 -10.09 -29.92
C LEU A 209 -13.04 -10.94 -29.11
N LYS A 210 -12.45 -11.96 -29.73
CA LYS A 210 -11.39 -12.76 -29.08
C LYS A 210 -10.15 -11.91 -28.77
N HIS A 211 -9.78 -11.02 -29.69
CA HIS A 211 -8.70 -10.08 -29.45
C HIS A 211 -8.99 -9.13 -28.29
N SER A 212 -10.21 -8.58 -28.22
CA SER A 212 -10.63 -7.74 -27.11
C SER A 212 -10.56 -8.48 -25.78
N CYS A 213 -11.10 -9.69 -25.71
CA CYS A 213 -11.07 -10.52 -24.49
C CYS A 213 -9.65 -10.89 -24.06
N ALA A 214 -8.78 -11.30 -24.99
CA ALA A 214 -7.37 -11.60 -24.66
C ALA A 214 -6.62 -10.34 -24.20
N SER A 215 -6.82 -9.19 -24.87
CA SER A 215 -6.22 -7.92 -24.46
C SER A 215 -6.67 -7.47 -23.07
N TYR A 216 -7.96 -7.66 -22.74
CA TYR A 216 -8.49 -7.39 -21.41
C TYR A 216 -7.83 -8.31 -20.34
N ASN A 217 -7.70 -9.60 -20.63
CA ASN A 217 -7.06 -10.54 -19.71
C ASN A 217 -5.58 -10.18 -19.49
N ILE A 218 -4.86 -9.79 -20.56
CA ILE A 218 -3.49 -9.29 -20.46
C ILE A 218 -3.42 -8.01 -19.62
N ALA A 219 -4.38 -7.08 -19.78
CA ALA A 219 -4.47 -5.90 -18.95
C ALA A 219 -4.64 -6.26 -17.47
N THR A 220 -5.48 -7.26 -17.17
CA THR A 220 -5.67 -7.78 -15.80
C THR A 220 -4.36 -8.38 -15.26
N ALA A 221 -3.66 -9.18 -16.04
CA ALA A 221 -2.37 -9.75 -15.64
C ALA A 221 -1.31 -8.66 -15.38
N CYS A 222 -1.19 -7.66 -16.24
CA CYS A 222 -0.30 -6.51 -16.01
C CYS A 222 -0.65 -5.77 -14.73
N TYR A 223 -1.94 -5.57 -14.45
CA TYR A 223 -2.39 -4.96 -13.20
C TYR A 223 -1.97 -5.79 -11.97
N MET A 224 -2.14 -7.11 -12.02
CA MET A 224 -1.74 -8.02 -10.94
C MET A 224 -0.22 -8.02 -10.70
N MET A 225 0.57 -7.83 -11.75
CA MET A 225 2.02 -7.72 -11.66
C MET A 225 2.52 -6.31 -11.27
N GLY A 226 1.62 -5.33 -11.10
CA GLY A 226 1.94 -3.96 -10.72
C GLY A 226 2.37 -3.04 -11.88
N ASP A 227 2.35 -3.50 -13.12
CA ASP A 227 2.61 -2.66 -14.29
C ASP A 227 1.34 -1.95 -14.77
N TYR A 228 0.92 -0.95 -14.00
CA TYR A 228 -0.34 -0.25 -14.22
C TYR A 228 -0.38 0.55 -15.53
N HIS A 229 0.77 1.07 -15.98
CA HIS A 229 0.85 1.79 -17.26
C HIS A 229 0.68 0.85 -18.45
N LEU A 230 1.26 -0.35 -18.38
CA LEU A 230 1.06 -1.36 -19.40
C LEU A 230 -0.36 -1.91 -19.38
N ALA A 231 -0.91 -2.13 -18.17
CA ALA A 231 -2.31 -2.52 -18.00
C ALA A 231 -3.28 -1.54 -18.67
N ALA A 232 -3.07 -0.22 -18.50
CA ALA A 232 -3.88 0.80 -19.16
C ALA A 232 -3.84 0.69 -20.68
N ARG A 233 -2.64 0.52 -21.27
CA ARG A 233 -2.47 0.39 -22.72
C ARG A 233 -3.17 -0.85 -23.30
N TRP A 234 -3.07 -1.98 -22.61
CA TRP A 234 -3.75 -3.21 -23.02
C TRP A 234 -5.26 -3.08 -22.90
N LEU A 235 -5.75 -2.41 -21.87
CA LEU A 235 -7.18 -2.13 -21.70
C LEU A 235 -7.71 -1.20 -22.80
N ASP A 236 -6.92 -0.18 -23.21
CA ASP A 236 -7.25 0.69 -24.35
C ASP A 236 -7.32 -0.11 -25.66
N ASN A 237 -6.49 -1.12 -25.82
CA ASN A 237 -6.58 -2.02 -26.98
C ASN A 237 -7.85 -2.86 -26.95
N ALA A 238 -8.22 -3.40 -25.80
CA ALA A 238 -9.45 -4.17 -25.65
C ALA A 238 -10.68 -3.34 -26.02
N ASP A 239 -10.80 -2.12 -25.45
CA ASP A 239 -11.95 -1.22 -25.62
C ASP A 239 -12.10 -0.70 -27.07
N LYS A 240 -11.02 -0.63 -27.85
CA LYS A 240 -11.09 -0.28 -29.28
C LYS A 240 -11.71 -1.37 -30.15
N LEU A 241 -11.66 -2.61 -29.68
CA LEU A 241 -12.08 -3.78 -30.48
C LEU A 241 -13.51 -4.23 -30.12
N ALA A 242 -13.89 -4.16 -28.85
CA ALA A 242 -15.24 -4.47 -28.39
C ALA A 242 -15.54 -3.80 -27.05
N ASP A 243 -16.81 -3.51 -26.80
CA ASP A 243 -17.29 -3.00 -25.52
C ASP A 243 -17.48 -4.18 -24.54
N LEU A 244 -16.55 -4.32 -23.60
CA LEU A 244 -16.58 -5.38 -22.59
C LEU A 244 -17.17 -4.85 -21.28
N ILE A 245 -18.22 -5.50 -20.78
CA ILE A 245 -19.01 -5.09 -19.59
C ILE A 245 -18.14 -4.79 -18.35
N VAL A 246 -17.02 -5.51 -18.17
CA VAL A 246 -16.18 -5.38 -16.97
C VAL A 246 -15.00 -4.41 -17.13
N SER A 247 -14.82 -3.84 -18.33
CA SER A 247 -13.68 -2.97 -18.67
C SER A 247 -13.63 -1.72 -17.80
N GLU A 248 -14.77 -1.07 -17.57
CA GLU A 248 -14.82 0.14 -16.71
C GLU A 248 -14.37 -0.12 -15.27
N GLY A 249 -14.70 -1.28 -14.71
CA GLY A 249 -14.29 -1.67 -13.37
C GLY A 249 -12.75 -1.78 -13.24
N LEU A 250 -12.12 -2.45 -14.20
CA LEU A 250 -10.65 -2.57 -14.25
C LEU A 250 -9.99 -1.21 -14.48
N ARG A 251 -10.55 -0.38 -15.36
CA ARG A 251 -10.05 0.96 -15.65
C ARG A 251 -10.04 1.86 -14.42
N LYS A 252 -11.09 1.84 -13.61
CA LYS A 252 -11.14 2.59 -12.34
C LYS A 252 -10.02 2.15 -11.38
N ARG A 253 -9.76 0.84 -11.28
CA ARG A 253 -8.69 0.28 -10.43
C ARG A 253 -7.31 0.69 -10.93
N ILE A 254 -7.06 0.58 -12.24
CA ILE A 254 -5.79 1.00 -12.86
C ILE A 254 -5.54 2.49 -12.60
N ASN A 255 -6.52 3.35 -12.86
CA ASN A 255 -6.39 4.79 -12.67
C ASN A 255 -6.16 5.19 -11.20
N ALA A 256 -6.65 4.41 -10.25
CA ALA A 256 -6.39 4.63 -8.83
C ALA A 256 -4.93 4.33 -8.43
N ARG A 257 -4.20 3.55 -9.23
CA ARG A 257 -2.80 3.15 -8.99
C ARG A 257 -1.77 4.01 -9.76
N ILE A 258 -2.17 4.65 -10.84
CA ILE A 258 -1.28 5.49 -11.70
C ILE A 258 -1.09 6.92 -11.11
N LYS A 259 -1.68 7.27 -9.99
CA LYS A 259 -1.67 8.61 -9.40
C LYS A 259 -0.30 9.08 -8.97
#